data_e4eda50e38b565ac48d381f77847b879
#
_entry.id   e4eda50e38b565ac48d381f77847b879
#
_cell.length_a   1.000
_cell.length_b   1.000
_cell.length_c   1.000
_cell.angle_alpha   90.00
_cell.angle_beta   90.00
_cell.angle_gamma   90.00
#
_symmetry.space_group_name_H-M   'P 1'
#
loop_
_entity.id
_entity.type
_entity.pdbx_description
1 polymer ?
#
loop_
_entity_poly.entity_id
_entity_poly.type
_entity_poly.pdbx_seq_one_letter_code
_entity_poly.pdbx_strand_id
1 'polypeptide(L)'
;MTQSTIVRWSDPKVILVATNLVEDHPFMLHAIYQTALSRAKVLLVHVIPPFYLRTEAVYGTPSVQSNLAVLNARAKLDELVAEFRSEGIECEPIILNGLPEEQIPLIVKSRVVDRIIVASRAASGVERLIGGSVAEALISGVEIPVCTIGRSMRPDLVCVTQPERILLATSLQPESPMLVSFASRLAELHHSHLTLLHVLESVGMTWQERELARFMARQKLSGMIPKEARHRHRPVLLVAEGDTKTVIPDVAGSTTQDLVILGGSFPSLFSWMLGTSVVHRVIVEAKCPVITIKSPARSATEKPFLRDGTDAGEALAHSIGCTEEAVSG
;
A
#
# COMPACT_ATOMS: atom_id res chain seq x y z
N MET A 1 -2.41 15.54 -6.01
CA MET A 1 -2.67 15.39 -4.56
C MET A 1 -2.00 16.50 -3.79
N THR A 2 -2.68 17.06 -2.79
CA THR A 2 -2.20 18.22 -2.02
C THR A 2 -1.44 17.79 -0.76
N GLN A 3 -0.63 18.69 -0.20
CA GLN A 3 0.07 18.46 1.07
C GLN A 3 -0.91 18.18 2.22
N SER A 4 -2.10 18.75 2.19
CA SER A 4 -3.18 18.46 3.16
C SER A 4 -3.64 17.00 3.13
N THR A 5 -3.65 16.35 1.97
CA THR A 5 -3.98 14.93 1.81
C THR A 5 -2.94 14.04 2.48
N ILE A 6 -1.64 14.33 2.28
CA ILE A 6 -0.54 13.57 2.92
C ILE A 6 -0.64 13.68 4.45
N VAL A 7 -0.92 14.86 4.97
CA VAL A 7 -1.10 15.09 6.41
C VAL A 7 -2.23 14.22 6.97
N ARG A 8 -3.40 14.23 6.31
CA ARG A 8 -4.56 13.41 6.70
C ARG A 8 -4.26 11.91 6.68
N TRP A 9 -3.57 11.44 5.66
CA TRP A 9 -3.24 10.02 5.55
C TRP A 9 -2.21 9.55 6.57
N SER A 10 -1.26 10.43 6.94
CA SER A 10 -0.25 10.11 7.96
C SER A 10 -0.83 10.13 9.38
N ASP A 11 -1.79 11.03 9.65
CA ASP A 11 -2.52 11.15 10.93
C ASP A 11 -4.04 11.06 10.67
N PRO A 12 -4.56 9.85 10.39
CA PRO A 12 -5.95 9.64 10.00
C PRO A 12 -6.91 10.00 11.13
N LYS A 13 -8.07 10.58 10.78
CA LYS A 13 -9.16 10.90 11.73
C LYS A 13 -10.32 9.92 11.62
N VAL A 14 -10.48 9.28 10.46
CA VAL A 14 -11.49 8.24 10.23
C VAL A 14 -10.81 7.02 9.63
N ILE A 15 -10.84 5.91 10.33
CA ILE A 15 -10.30 4.62 9.87
C ILE A 15 -11.45 3.66 9.64
N LEU A 16 -11.51 3.05 8.47
CA LEU A 16 -12.42 1.96 8.17
C LEU A 16 -11.71 0.62 8.43
N VAL A 17 -12.26 -0.20 9.30
CA VAL A 17 -11.81 -1.57 9.55
C VAL A 17 -12.80 -2.51 8.89
N ALA A 18 -12.37 -3.22 7.84
CA ALA A 18 -13.19 -4.18 7.13
C ALA A 18 -12.99 -5.58 7.74
N THR A 19 -14.06 -6.16 8.27
CA THR A 19 -14.04 -7.49 8.88
C THR A 19 -15.04 -8.44 8.23
N ASN A 20 -14.69 -9.71 8.14
CA ASN A 20 -15.59 -10.78 7.73
C ASN A 20 -16.24 -11.52 8.91
N LEU A 21 -15.95 -11.08 10.15
CA LEU A 21 -16.43 -11.68 11.40
C LEU A 21 -15.99 -13.15 11.62
N VAL A 22 -15.10 -13.66 10.78
CA VAL A 22 -14.45 -14.96 10.98
C VAL A 22 -13.10 -14.65 11.59
N GLU A 23 -12.96 -14.90 12.83
CA GLU A 23 -11.93 -14.47 13.74
C GLU A 23 -10.50 -14.54 13.21
N ASP A 24 -9.87 -13.36 13.19
CA ASP A 24 -8.43 -13.26 13.33
C ASP A 24 -8.18 -12.29 14.49
N HIS A 25 -8.19 -12.80 15.71
CA HIS A 25 -7.92 -12.02 16.92
C HIS A 25 -6.66 -11.13 16.78
N PRO A 26 -5.53 -11.60 16.22
CA PRO A 26 -4.36 -10.75 15.98
C PRO A 26 -4.64 -9.57 15.05
N PHE A 27 -5.45 -9.77 14.01
CA PHE A 27 -5.83 -8.68 13.10
C PHE A 27 -6.63 -7.59 13.81
N MET A 28 -7.63 -7.98 14.60
CA MET A 28 -8.46 -7.01 15.32
C MET A 28 -7.67 -6.25 16.37
N LEU A 29 -6.80 -6.93 17.12
CA LEU A 29 -5.90 -6.27 18.07
C LEU A 29 -5.00 -5.26 17.36
N HIS A 30 -4.39 -5.63 16.24
CA HIS A 30 -3.56 -4.69 15.49
C HIS A 30 -4.37 -3.48 15.00
N ALA A 31 -5.60 -3.68 14.52
CA ALA A 31 -6.50 -2.60 14.12
C ALA A 31 -6.81 -1.66 15.30
N ILE A 32 -7.06 -2.21 16.49
CA ILE A 32 -7.27 -1.44 17.72
C ILE A 32 -6.04 -0.60 18.05
N TYR A 33 -4.86 -1.21 18.10
CA TYR A 33 -3.63 -0.49 18.42
C TYR A 33 -3.30 0.61 17.42
N GLN A 34 -3.41 0.33 16.12
CA GLN A 34 -3.19 1.34 15.07
C GLN A 34 -4.16 2.51 15.20
N THR A 35 -5.38 2.25 15.62
CA THR A 35 -6.41 3.29 15.79
C THR A 35 -6.19 4.09 17.06
N ALA A 36 -5.80 3.44 18.16
CA ALA A 36 -5.50 4.09 19.43
C ALA A 36 -4.41 5.17 19.28
N LEU A 37 -3.40 4.92 18.44
CA LEU A 37 -2.34 5.89 18.16
C LEU A 37 -2.83 7.17 17.51
N SER A 38 -3.71 7.06 16.51
CA SER A 38 -4.19 8.20 15.73
C SER A 38 -5.35 8.93 16.39
N ARG A 39 -5.93 8.39 17.48
CA ARG A 39 -7.20 8.85 18.06
C ARG A 39 -8.30 9.01 17.02
N ALA A 40 -8.28 8.13 16.03
CA ALA A 40 -9.24 8.15 14.95
C ALA A 40 -10.57 7.53 15.40
N LYS A 41 -11.67 7.99 14.79
CA LYS A 41 -12.93 7.26 14.82
C LYS A 41 -12.83 6.03 13.94
N VAL A 42 -13.30 4.88 14.43
CA VAL A 42 -13.38 3.62 13.67
C VAL A 42 -14.76 3.45 13.07
N LEU A 43 -14.81 3.15 11.78
CA LEU A 43 -15.97 2.57 11.12
C LEU A 43 -15.70 1.07 10.98
N LEU A 44 -16.33 0.26 11.79
CA LEU A 44 -16.19 -1.20 11.75
C LEU A 44 -17.23 -1.77 10.80
N VAL A 45 -16.78 -2.16 9.60
CA VAL A 45 -17.64 -2.52 8.48
C VAL A 45 -17.64 -4.02 8.23
N HIS A 46 -18.82 -4.61 8.22
CA HIS A 46 -19.07 -5.97 7.73
C HIS A 46 -20.02 -5.92 6.53
N VAL A 47 -19.70 -6.64 5.46
CA VAL A 47 -20.55 -6.76 4.28
C VAL A 47 -21.02 -8.19 4.16
N ILE A 48 -22.35 -8.39 4.14
CA ILE A 48 -22.99 -9.70 3.96
C ILE A 48 -23.12 -9.94 2.45
N PRO A 49 -22.42 -10.94 1.89
CA PRO A 49 -22.50 -11.23 0.46
C PRO A 49 -23.88 -11.72 0.04
N PRO A 50 -24.33 -11.44 -1.20
CA PRO A 50 -25.67 -11.80 -1.68
C PRO A 50 -25.96 -13.31 -1.67
N PHE A 51 -24.91 -14.13 -1.71
CA PHE A 51 -25.04 -15.57 -1.68
C PHE A 51 -25.73 -16.06 -0.40
N TYR A 52 -25.48 -15.44 0.73
CA TYR A 52 -26.14 -15.77 2.01
C TYR A 52 -27.59 -15.27 2.06
N LEU A 53 -28.00 -14.40 1.13
CA LEU A 53 -29.35 -13.85 1.01
C LEU A 53 -30.19 -14.57 -0.06
N ARG A 54 -29.55 -15.37 -0.93
CA ARG A 54 -30.17 -15.95 -2.14
C ARG A 54 -31.07 -17.18 -1.94
N THR A 55 -31.11 -17.78 -0.76
CA THR A 55 -32.04 -18.86 -0.48
C THR A 55 -33.52 -18.42 -0.47
N GLU A 56 -33.82 -17.16 -0.80
CA GLU A 56 -35.09 -16.48 -0.58
C GLU A 56 -35.90 -16.22 -1.85
N ALA A 57 -35.29 -16.33 -3.02
CA ALA A 57 -35.92 -15.85 -4.25
C ALA A 57 -37.15 -16.65 -4.73
N VAL A 58 -37.50 -17.76 -4.09
CA VAL A 58 -38.60 -18.61 -4.54
C VAL A 58 -39.96 -18.20 -3.96
N TYR A 59 -40.03 -17.48 -2.83
CA TYR A 59 -41.30 -17.16 -2.17
C TYR A 59 -41.46 -15.72 -1.64
N GLY A 60 -40.52 -14.79 -1.97
CA GLY A 60 -40.71 -13.35 -1.69
C GLY A 60 -40.69 -12.94 -0.21
N THR A 61 -40.38 -13.81 0.70
CA THR A 61 -40.23 -13.53 2.13
C THR A 61 -38.81 -13.79 2.58
N PRO A 62 -38.20 -12.89 3.41
CA PRO A 62 -36.89 -13.14 3.99
C PRO A 62 -36.89 -14.49 4.70
N SER A 63 -35.94 -15.38 4.34
CA SER A 63 -35.86 -16.67 5.03
C SER A 63 -35.41 -16.47 6.48
N VAL A 64 -35.82 -17.35 7.37
CA VAL A 64 -35.35 -17.39 8.76
C VAL A 64 -33.81 -17.43 8.80
N GLN A 65 -33.17 -18.05 7.82
CA GLN A 65 -31.71 -18.16 7.72
C GLN A 65 -31.01 -16.84 7.43
N SER A 66 -31.59 -15.98 6.58
CA SER A 66 -31.00 -14.66 6.31
C SER A 66 -31.15 -13.73 7.52
N ASN A 67 -32.29 -13.75 8.18
CA ASN A 67 -32.48 -13.00 9.41
C ASN A 67 -31.52 -13.47 10.51
N LEU A 68 -31.30 -14.78 10.63
CA LEU A 68 -30.35 -15.34 11.58
C LEU A 68 -28.89 -14.95 11.24
N ALA A 69 -28.52 -14.94 9.96
CA ALA A 69 -27.20 -14.51 9.53
C ALA A 69 -26.94 -13.03 9.89
N VAL A 70 -27.91 -12.15 9.64
CA VAL A 70 -27.83 -10.74 10.02
C VAL A 70 -27.75 -10.55 11.54
N LEU A 71 -28.56 -11.29 12.31
CA LEU A 71 -28.55 -11.23 13.78
C LEU A 71 -27.20 -11.72 14.35
N ASN A 72 -26.67 -12.82 13.84
CA ASN A 72 -25.37 -13.33 14.24
C ASN A 72 -24.22 -12.36 13.87
N ALA A 73 -24.27 -11.78 12.68
CA ALA A 73 -23.31 -10.77 12.26
C ALA A 73 -23.38 -9.55 13.18
N ARG A 74 -24.58 -9.12 13.55
CA ARG A 74 -24.79 -8.00 14.47
C ARG A 74 -24.21 -8.28 15.84
N ALA A 75 -24.53 -9.44 16.45
CA ALA A 75 -24.02 -9.80 17.76
C ALA A 75 -22.47 -9.80 17.80
N LYS A 76 -21.84 -10.47 16.82
CA LYS A 76 -20.36 -10.46 16.72
C LYS A 76 -19.78 -9.08 16.51
N LEU A 77 -20.43 -8.25 15.69
CA LEU A 77 -19.96 -6.88 15.46
C LEU A 77 -20.06 -6.04 16.74
N ASP A 78 -21.11 -6.20 17.51
CA ASP A 78 -21.31 -5.50 18.78
C ASP A 78 -20.27 -5.94 19.83
N GLU A 79 -19.86 -7.21 19.86
CA GLU A 79 -18.73 -7.70 20.68
C GLU A 79 -17.43 -6.98 20.31
N LEU A 80 -17.07 -6.93 19.01
CA LEU A 80 -15.89 -6.23 18.54
C LEU A 80 -15.92 -4.73 18.84
N VAL A 81 -17.11 -4.10 18.71
CA VAL A 81 -17.29 -2.69 19.08
C VAL A 81 -17.01 -2.47 20.57
N ALA A 82 -17.43 -3.41 21.41
CA ALA A 82 -17.15 -3.33 22.85
C ALA A 82 -15.64 -3.39 23.14
N GLU A 83 -14.88 -4.21 22.41
CA GLU A 83 -13.42 -4.24 22.51
C GLU A 83 -12.78 -2.88 22.15
N PHE A 84 -13.16 -2.27 21.00
CA PHE A 84 -12.66 -0.95 20.65
C PHE A 84 -13.00 0.11 21.69
N ARG A 85 -14.21 0.08 22.22
CA ARG A 85 -14.66 1.04 23.25
C ARG A 85 -13.98 0.84 24.60
N SER A 86 -13.61 -0.38 24.96
CA SER A 86 -12.85 -0.64 26.19
C SER A 86 -11.46 0.00 26.16
N GLU A 87 -10.89 0.18 24.97
CA GLU A 87 -9.63 0.90 24.74
C GLU A 87 -9.85 2.42 24.54
N GLY A 88 -11.06 2.93 24.78
CA GLY A 88 -11.38 4.35 24.64
C GLY A 88 -11.52 4.84 23.19
N ILE A 89 -11.71 3.95 22.24
CA ILE A 89 -11.81 4.26 20.81
C ILE A 89 -13.28 4.43 20.43
N GLU A 90 -13.62 5.56 19.79
CA GLU A 90 -14.94 5.75 19.19
C GLU A 90 -15.12 4.79 18.02
N CYS A 91 -16.06 3.84 18.16
CA CYS A 91 -16.32 2.82 17.17
C CYS A 91 -17.81 2.80 16.76
N GLU A 92 -18.06 2.90 15.44
CA GLU A 92 -19.37 2.84 14.80
C GLU A 92 -19.49 1.53 14.00
N PRO A 93 -20.42 0.62 14.36
CA PRO A 93 -20.65 -0.60 13.59
C PRO A 93 -21.50 -0.31 12.36
N ILE A 94 -21.11 -0.89 11.21
CA ILE A 94 -21.81 -0.77 9.93
C ILE A 94 -21.96 -2.15 9.33
N ILE A 95 -23.21 -2.56 9.05
CA ILE A 95 -23.54 -3.77 8.32
C ILE A 95 -24.14 -3.39 6.98
N LEU A 96 -23.61 -3.93 5.91
CA LEU A 96 -24.04 -3.69 4.54
C LEU A 96 -24.40 -5.02 3.86
N ASN A 97 -25.23 -4.95 2.85
CA ASN A 97 -25.56 -6.08 1.98
C ASN A 97 -24.96 -5.83 0.59
N GLY A 98 -24.34 -6.83 0.00
CA GLY A 98 -23.76 -6.72 -1.34
C GLY A 98 -22.35 -7.31 -1.45
N LEU A 99 -21.61 -6.91 -2.46
CA LEU A 99 -20.23 -7.29 -2.63
C LEU A 99 -19.32 -6.31 -1.90
N PRO A 100 -18.39 -6.79 -1.04
CA PRO A 100 -17.49 -5.91 -0.28
C PRO A 100 -16.72 -4.92 -1.17
N GLU A 101 -16.27 -5.38 -2.34
CA GLU A 101 -15.54 -4.58 -3.33
C GLU A 101 -16.37 -3.43 -3.94
N GLU A 102 -17.69 -3.51 -3.87
CA GLU A 102 -18.61 -2.44 -4.33
C GLU A 102 -19.02 -1.53 -3.16
N GLN A 103 -19.36 -2.13 -2.02
CA GLN A 103 -19.94 -1.40 -0.88
C GLN A 103 -18.90 -0.58 -0.12
N ILE A 104 -17.71 -1.12 0.11
CA ILE A 104 -16.69 -0.43 0.89
C ILE A 104 -16.21 0.88 0.23
N PRO A 105 -15.95 0.94 -1.10
CA PRO A 105 -15.60 2.20 -1.75
C PRO A 105 -16.69 3.27 -1.65
N LEU A 106 -17.97 2.91 -1.59
CA LEU A 106 -19.07 3.85 -1.38
C LEU A 106 -19.02 4.47 0.03
N ILE A 107 -18.77 3.64 1.05
CA ILE A 107 -18.58 4.13 2.42
C ILE A 107 -17.33 5.03 2.52
N VAL A 108 -16.23 4.63 1.90
CA VAL A 108 -15.00 5.43 1.87
C VAL A 108 -15.25 6.85 1.38
N LYS A 109 -16.03 7.00 0.30
CA LYS A 109 -16.37 8.30 -0.27
C LYS A 109 -17.35 9.08 0.61
N SER A 110 -18.44 8.44 1.06
CA SER A 110 -19.52 9.11 1.80
C SER A 110 -19.11 9.52 3.23
N ARG A 111 -18.22 8.79 3.85
CA ARG A 111 -17.76 9.02 5.23
C ARG A 111 -16.39 9.67 5.33
N VAL A 112 -15.81 10.06 4.20
CA VAL A 112 -14.50 10.75 4.13
C VAL A 112 -13.42 9.99 4.90
N VAL A 113 -13.32 8.67 4.63
CA VAL A 113 -12.34 7.78 5.28
C VAL A 113 -10.92 8.16 4.87
N ASP A 114 -9.98 8.11 5.83
CA ASP A 114 -8.58 8.47 5.62
C ASP A 114 -7.68 7.25 5.39
N ARG A 115 -8.06 6.10 5.96
CA ARG A 115 -7.31 4.83 5.84
C ARG A 115 -8.25 3.65 5.97
N ILE A 116 -7.96 2.59 5.24
CA ILE A 116 -8.61 1.28 5.41
C ILE A 116 -7.64 0.35 6.11
N ILE A 117 -8.14 -0.48 7.03
CA ILE A 117 -7.43 -1.64 7.58
C ILE A 117 -8.19 -2.89 7.19
N VAL A 118 -7.50 -3.87 6.61
CA VAL A 118 -8.08 -5.12 6.14
C VAL A 118 -7.11 -6.29 6.32
N ALA A 119 -7.64 -7.48 6.70
CA ALA A 119 -6.85 -8.70 6.69
C ALA A 119 -6.74 -9.26 5.26
N SER A 120 -5.54 -9.71 4.90
CA SER A 120 -5.35 -10.50 3.69
C SER A 120 -5.49 -11.98 4.02
N ARG A 121 -6.49 -12.62 3.42
CA ARG A 121 -6.55 -14.08 3.36
C ARG A 121 -5.79 -14.52 2.12
N ALA A 122 -4.55 -14.96 2.29
CA ALA A 122 -3.95 -15.80 1.27
C ALA A 122 -4.73 -17.11 1.25
N ALA A 123 -5.65 -17.26 0.29
CA ALA A 123 -6.40 -18.50 0.10
C ALA A 123 -5.41 -19.64 -0.13
N SER A 124 -5.47 -20.67 0.71
CA SER A 124 -4.77 -21.93 0.50
C SER A 124 -5.66 -22.86 -0.32
N GLY A 125 -5.16 -23.40 -1.41
CA GLY A 125 -5.86 -24.42 -2.20
C GLY A 125 -6.84 -23.88 -3.25
N VAL A 126 -7.93 -24.61 -3.49
CA VAL A 126 -8.94 -24.39 -4.56
C VAL A 126 -9.68 -23.05 -4.44
N GLU A 127 -9.72 -22.44 -3.25
CA GLU A 127 -10.32 -21.13 -3.01
C GLU A 127 -9.58 -19.98 -3.71
N ARG A 128 -8.34 -20.20 -4.20
CA ARG A 128 -7.61 -19.25 -5.04
C ARG A 128 -8.29 -18.93 -6.37
N LEU A 129 -9.21 -19.79 -6.80
CA LEU A 129 -9.85 -19.69 -8.13
C LEU A 129 -11.15 -18.88 -8.13
N ILE A 130 -11.66 -18.47 -6.97
CA ILE A 130 -12.96 -17.80 -6.88
C ILE A 130 -12.74 -16.35 -6.38
N GLY A 131 -12.38 -15.46 -7.30
CA GLY A 131 -12.39 -14.01 -7.11
C GLY A 131 -11.28 -13.48 -6.19
N GLY A 132 -10.63 -12.40 -6.59
CA GLY A 132 -9.61 -11.71 -5.79
C GLY A 132 -10.10 -11.40 -4.37
N SER A 133 -9.18 -11.40 -3.40
CA SER A 133 -9.55 -11.09 -2.02
C SER A 133 -10.10 -9.65 -1.93
N VAL A 134 -10.95 -9.39 -0.96
CA VAL A 134 -11.47 -8.03 -0.70
C VAL A 134 -10.32 -7.02 -0.59
N ALA A 135 -9.22 -7.41 0.04
CA ALA A 135 -8.02 -6.58 0.13
C ALA A 135 -7.48 -6.17 -1.25
N GLU A 136 -7.41 -7.12 -2.19
CA GLU A 136 -6.95 -6.87 -3.57
C GLU A 136 -7.84 -5.88 -4.31
N ALA A 137 -9.15 -6.08 -4.20
CA ALA A 137 -10.14 -5.20 -4.81
C ALA A 137 -10.06 -3.78 -4.23
N LEU A 138 -9.88 -3.65 -2.92
CA LEU A 138 -9.73 -2.35 -2.26
C LEU A 138 -8.42 -1.66 -2.67
N ILE A 139 -7.29 -2.36 -2.66
CA ILE A 139 -5.99 -1.81 -3.09
C ILE A 139 -6.06 -1.27 -4.52
N SER A 140 -6.78 -1.98 -5.41
CA SER A 140 -6.94 -1.56 -6.80
C SER A 140 -8.02 -0.50 -7.01
N GLY A 141 -9.03 -0.46 -6.14
CA GLY A 141 -10.26 0.32 -6.31
C GLY A 141 -10.28 1.67 -5.60
N VAL A 142 -9.51 1.86 -4.52
CA VAL A 142 -9.53 3.10 -3.75
C VAL A 142 -8.25 3.93 -3.92
N GLU A 143 -8.34 5.23 -3.66
CA GLU A 143 -7.20 6.16 -3.77
C GLU A 143 -6.56 6.49 -2.41
N ILE A 144 -7.17 6.03 -1.31
CA ILE A 144 -6.66 6.23 0.06
C ILE A 144 -5.74 5.08 0.48
N PRO A 145 -4.87 5.26 1.50
CA PRO A 145 -4.02 4.19 2.00
C PRO A 145 -4.82 2.98 2.49
N VAL A 146 -4.42 1.80 2.04
CA VAL A 146 -4.95 0.51 2.50
C VAL A 146 -3.86 -0.21 3.28
N CYS A 147 -4.07 -0.37 4.58
CA CYS A 147 -3.22 -1.16 5.46
C CYS A 147 -3.69 -2.61 5.44
N THR A 148 -2.88 -3.49 4.90
CA THR A 148 -3.17 -4.91 4.80
C THR A 148 -2.34 -5.68 5.82
N ILE A 149 -2.99 -6.53 6.62
CA ILE A 149 -2.35 -7.38 7.60
C ILE A 149 -2.35 -8.80 7.05
N GLY A 150 -1.14 -9.28 6.71
CA GLY A 150 -0.92 -10.61 6.18
C GLY A 150 -0.93 -11.70 7.26
N ARG A 151 -1.15 -12.95 6.86
CA ARG A 151 -1.07 -14.12 7.77
C ARG A 151 0.33 -14.38 8.31
N SER A 152 1.35 -13.94 7.58
CA SER A 152 2.76 -14.11 7.96
C SER A 152 3.23 -13.07 8.96
N MET A 153 2.36 -12.17 9.42
CA MET A 153 2.70 -11.14 10.39
C MET A 153 3.26 -11.76 11.67
N ARG A 154 4.36 -11.21 12.15
CA ARG A 154 5.00 -11.65 13.40
C ARG A 154 4.07 -11.38 14.58
N PRO A 155 3.93 -12.34 15.52
CA PRO A 155 3.09 -12.15 16.71
C PRO A 155 3.51 -10.98 17.60
N ASP A 156 4.82 -10.69 17.67
CA ASP A 156 5.36 -9.57 18.46
C ASP A 156 4.94 -8.20 17.90
N LEU A 157 4.57 -8.11 16.61
CA LEU A 157 4.09 -6.88 16.00
C LEU A 157 2.58 -6.62 16.19
N VAL A 158 1.83 -7.58 16.71
CA VAL A 158 0.38 -7.41 16.92
C VAL A 158 0.09 -6.24 17.85
N CYS A 159 0.88 -6.10 18.90
CA CYS A 159 0.74 -5.04 19.91
C CYS A 159 1.69 -3.85 19.68
N VAL A 160 2.41 -3.82 18.56
CA VAL A 160 3.31 -2.70 18.26
C VAL A 160 2.49 -1.48 17.86
N THR A 161 2.50 -0.49 18.71
CA THR A 161 1.83 0.77 18.49
C THR A 161 2.64 1.71 17.60
N GLN A 162 3.97 1.64 17.68
CA GLN A 162 4.88 2.52 16.93
C GLN A 162 5.88 1.67 16.14
N PRO A 163 5.83 1.67 14.82
CA PRO A 163 6.83 0.99 14.01
C PRO A 163 8.19 1.65 14.21
N GLU A 164 9.22 0.90 14.59
CA GLU A 164 10.58 1.42 14.69
C GLU A 164 11.26 1.53 13.33
N ARG A 165 10.94 0.62 12.40
CA ARG A 165 11.56 0.51 11.08
C ARG A 165 10.52 0.47 9.97
N ILE A 166 10.54 1.50 9.13
CA ILE A 166 9.65 1.65 7.99
C ILE A 166 10.44 1.46 6.69
N LEU A 167 9.97 0.58 5.82
CA LEU A 167 10.48 0.39 4.47
C LEU A 167 9.51 1.01 3.46
N LEU A 168 9.98 1.96 2.64
CA LEU A 168 9.25 2.38 1.43
C LEU A 168 9.96 1.82 0.20
N ALA A 169 9.29 0.98 -0.59
CA ALA A 169 9.75 0.61 -1.91
C ALA A 169 9.13 1.51 -2.99
N THR A 170 9.96 2.07 -3.86
CA THR A 170 9.55 3.06 -4.87
C THR A 170 10.21 2.82 -6.22
N SER A 171 9.44 3.05 -7.29
CA SER A 171 9.86 2.91 -8.69
C SER A 171 10.56 4.15 -9.28
N LEU A 172 10.74 5.23 -8.51
CA LEU A 172 11.26 6.52 -8.95
C LEU A 172 10.41 7.22 -10.04
N GLN A 173 9.13 6.87 -10.16
CA GLN A 173 8.18 7.49 -11.07
C GLN A 173 7.72 8.88 -10.54
N PRO A 174 7.04 9.70 -11.34
CA PRO A 174 6.59 11.05 -10.94
C PRO A 174 5.74 11.11 -9.66
N GLU A 175 5.04 10.06 -9.30
CA GLU A 175 4.27 9.94 -8.05
C GLU A 175 5.12 9.63 -6.82
N SER A 176 6.36 9.15 -7.01
CA SER A 176 7.23 8.74 -5.91
C SER A 176 7.51 9.81 -4.86
N PRO A 177 7.64 11.13 -5.20
CA PRO A 177 7.82 12.17 -4.20
C PRO A 177 6.68 12.27 -3.18
N MET A 178 5.44 11.99 -3.60
CA MET A 178 4.28 11.95 -2.70
C MET A 178 4.41 10.80 -1.68
N LEU A 179 4.80 9.63 -2.16
CA LEU A 179 5.01 8.44 -1.31
C LEU A 179 6.15 8.67 -0.32
N VAL A 180 7.26 9.27 -0.78
CA VAL A 180 8.39 9.63 0.08
C VAL A 180 7.96 10.66 1.13
N SER A 181 7.14 11.65 0.76
CA SER A 181 6.60 12.62 1.71
C SER A 181 5.69 11.99 2.75
N PHE A 182 4.81 11.06 2.34
CA PHE A 182 3.96 10.30 3.24
C PHE A 182 4.78 9.45 4.21
N ALA A 183 5.73 8.65 3.69
CA ALA A 183 6.59 7.79 4.51
C ALA A 183 7.48 8.60 5.46
N SER A 184 8.03 9.73 5.01
CA SER A 184 8.84 10.62 5.85
C SER A 184 8.03 11.21 6.99
N ARG A 185 6.80 11.65 6.71
CA ARG A 185 5.92 12.18 7.75
C ARG A 185 5.49 11.10 8.73
N LEU A 186 5.19 9.90 8.25
CA LEU A 186 4.86 8.77 9.12
C LEU A 186 6.04 8.42 10.03
N ALA A 187 7.26 8.37 9.47
CA ALA A 187 8.48 8.15 10.24
C ALA A 187 8.74 9.25 11.28
N GLU A 188 8.44 10.50 10.95
CA GLU A 188 8.52 11.63 11.90
C GLU A 188 7.53 11.47 13.05
N LEU A 189 6.28 11.13 12.76
CA LEU A 189 5.22 10.94 13.77
C LEU A 189 5.52 9.81 14.75
N HIS A 190 6.15 8.75 14.26
CA HIS A 190 6.45 7.54 15.06
C HIS A 190 7.91 7.45 15.52
N HIS A 191 8.74 8.45 15.23
CA HIS A 191 10.19 8.42 15.49
C HIS A 191 10.90 7.21 14.90
N SER A 192 10.47 6.78 13.72
CA SER A 192 10.92 5.57 13.05
C SER A 192 12.16 5.79 12.19
N HIS A 193 12.95 4.74 12.01
CA HIS A 193 13.98 4.67 10.97
C HIS A 193 13.34 4.39 9.62
N LEU A 194 13.52 5.29 8.65
CA LEU A 194 12.98 5.14 7.29
C LEU A 194 14.06 4.65 6.34
N THR A 195 13.76 3.57 5.61
CA THR A 195 14.56 3.08 4.48
C THR A 195 13.78 3.30 3.18
N LEU A 196 14.40 3.98 2.22
CA LEU A 196 13.89 4.15 0.86
C LEU A 196 14.58 3.14 -0.03
N LEU A 197 13.84 2.14 -0.51
CA LEU A 197 14.32 1.08 -1.39
C LEU A 197 13.94 1.39 -2.85
N HIS A 198 14.93 1.32 -3.73
CA HIS A 198 14.73 1.23 -5.17
C HIS A 198 15.43 -0.02 -5.71
N VAL A 199 14.78 -0.77 -6.58
CA VAL A 199 15.36 -1.93 -7.24
C VAL A 199 15.74 -1.56 -8.67
N LEU A 200 17.01 -1.72 -8.98
CA LEU A 200 17.57 -1.52 -10.30
C LEU A 200 17.56 -2.84 -11.07
N GLU A 201 16.76 -2.89 -12.12
CA GLU A 201 16.77 -4.02 -13.06
C GLU A 201 17.93 -3.84 -14.04
N SER A 202 19.08 -4.44 -13.72
CA SER A 202 20.37 -4.20 -14.40
C SER A 202 20.71 -5.28 -15.46
N VAL A 203 19.70 -6.05 -15.92
CA VAL A 203 19.90 -7.11 -16.92
C VAL A 203 20.46 -6.52 -18.23
N GLY A 204 21.60 -7.04 -18.68
CA GLY A 204 22.26 -6.60 -19.91
C GLY A 204 23.14 -5.34 -19.78
N MET A 205 23.17 -4.68 -18.62
CA MET A 205 24.02 -3.53 -18.38
C MET A 205 25.49 -3.96 -18.12
N THR A 206 26.42 -3.20 -18.65
CA THR A 206 27.85 -3.26 -18.30
C THR A 206 28.08 -2.81 -16.86
N TRP A 207 29.23 -3.09 -16.28
CA TRP A 207 29.57 -2.62 -14.92
C TRP A 207 29.49 -1.09 -14.79
N GLN A 208 29.99 -0.38 -15.79
CA GLN A 208 29.99 1.10 -15.78
C GLN A 208 28.58 1.67 -15.84
N GLU A 209 27.72 1.12 -16.68
CA GLU A 209 26.31 1.52 -16.77
C GLU A 209 25.55 1.25 -15.46
N ARG A 210 25.82 0.11 -14.81
CA ARG A 210 25.21 -0.21 -13.50
C ARG A 210 25.62 0.79 -12.42
N GLU A 211 26.92 1.11 -12.31
CA GLU A 211 27.38 2.09 -11.31
C GLU A 211 26.80 3.46 -11.56
N LEU A 212 26.72 3.90 -12.83
CA LEU A 212 26.08 5.17 -13.17
C LEU A 212 24.57 5.14 -12.83
N ALA A 213 23.86 4.09 -13.21
CA ALA A 213 22.44 3.94 -12.91
C ALA A 213 22.16 3.92 -11.40
N ARG A 214 23.00 3.23 -10.62
CA ARG A 214 22.94 3.19 -9.15
C ARG A 214 23.17 4.59 -8.56
N PHE A 215 24.16 5.31 -9.05
CA PHE A 215 24.43 6.70 -8.63
C PHE A 215 23.23 7.61 -8.93
N MET A 216 22.70 7.56 -10.15
CA MET A 216 21.54 8.35 -10.58
C MET A 216 20.29 8.03 -9.76
N ALA A 217 20.01 6.75 -9.51
CA ALA A 217 18.90 6.32 -8.67
C ALA A 217 19.03 6.88 -7.24
N ARG A 218 20.22 6.83 -6.67
CA ARG A 218 20.50 7.36 -5.33
C ARG A 218 20.33 8.88 -5.26
N GLN A 219 20.80 9.62 -6.28
CA GLN A 219 20.58 11.05 -6.39
C GLN A 219 19.10 11.41 -6.49
N LYS A 220 18.34 10.65 -7.31
CA LYS A 220 16.92 10.85 -7.49
C LYS A 220 16.15 10.57 -6.19
N LEU A 221 16.44 9.46 -5.49
CA LEU A 221 15.89 9.19 -4.16
C LEU A 221 16.18 10.33 -3.17
N SER A 222 17.43 10.77 -3.09
CA SER A 222 17.82 11.88 -2.23
C SER A 222 17.06 13.17 -2.56
N GLY A 223 16.85 13.45 -3.85
CA GLY A 223 16.10 14.62 -4.31
C GLY A 223 14.63 14.63 -3.89
N MET A 224 14.03 13.46 -3.69
CA MET A 224 12.62 13.31 -3.31
C MET A 224 12.36 13.54 -1.81
N ILE A 225 13.40 13.46 -0.96
CA ILE A 225 13.24 13.64 0.48
C ILE A 225 12.88 15.09 0.80
N PRO A 226 11.79 15.35 1.52
CA PRO A 226 11.45 16.70 1.98
C PRO A 226 12.61 17.33 2.77
N LYS A 227 12.80 18.64 2.60
CA LYS A 227 13.92 19.36 3.26
C LYS A 227 13.89 19.19 4.79
N GLU A 228 12.71 19.24 5.36
CA GLU A 228 12.46 19.08 6.80
C GLU A 228 12.90 17.70 7.31
N ALA A 229 12.57 16.64 6.54
CA ALA A 229 12.92 15.27 6.88
C ALA A 229 14.42 14.96 6.76
N ARG A 230 15.16 15.70 5.87
CA ARG A 230 16.62 15.53 5.73
C ARG A 230 17.41 15.88 6.98
N HIS A 231 16.91 16.82 7.78
CA HIS A 231 17.58 17.28 8.99
C HIS A 231 17.22 16.48 10.23
N ARG A 232 15.98 15.94 10.30
CA ARG A 232 15.47 15.28 11.49
C ARG A 232 15.66 13.76 11.49
N HIS A 233 15.36 13.11 10.37
CA HIS A 233 15.37 11.64 10.26
C HIS A 233 16.03 11.24 8.93
N ARG A 234 17.35 11.28 8.86
CA ARG A 234 18.09 10.94 7.63
C ARG A 234 17.70 9.55 7.10
N PRO A 235 16.80 9.46 6.10
CA PRO A 235 16.41 8.17 5.56
C PRO A 235 17.60 7.42 4.98
N VAL A 236 17.63 6.10 5.17
CA VAL A 236 18.61 5.22 4.52
C VAL A 236 18.20 5.04 3.07
N LEU A 237 19.13 5.29 2.13
CA LEU A 237 18.90 5.10 0.70
C LEU A 237 19.50 3.77 0.27
N LEU A 238 18.63 2.81 -0.04
CA LEU A 238 19.00 1.47 -0.50
C LEU A 238 18.66 1.34 -1.98
N VAL A 239 19.69 1.15 -2.81
CA VAL A 239 19.52 0.76 -4.21
C VAL A 239 20.00 -0.67 -4.33
N ALA A 240 19.06 -1.60 -4.46
CA ALA A 240 19.32 -3.01 -4.66
C ALA A 240 19.29 -3.36 -6.16
N GLU A 241 19.96 -4.42 -6.55
CA GLU A 241 19.93 -4.93 -7.93
C GLU A 241 19.18 -6.25 -8.00
N GLY A 242 18.46 -6.46 -9.08
CA GLY A 242 17.77 -7.72 -9.37
C GLY A 242 16.36 -7.52 -9.90
N ASP A 243 15.60 -8.61 -9.91
CA ASP A 243 14.18 -8.57 -10.26
C ASP A 243 13.36 -7.98 -9.12
N THR A 244 12.61 -6.94 -9.43
CA THR A 244 11.72 -6.24 -8.48
C THR A 244 10.76 -7.19 -7.76
N LYS A 245 10.28 -8.23 -8.46
CA LYS A 245 9.34 -9.22 -7.90
C LYS A 245 9.97 -10.15 -6.86
N THR A 246 11.29 -10.23 -6.84
CA THR A 246 12.03 -11.04 -5.87
C THR A 246 12.63 -10.18 -4.77
N VAL A 247 13.33 -9.11 -5.16
CA VAL A 247 14.09 -8.28 -4.21
C VAL A 247 13.17 -7.57 -3.21
N ILE A 248 12.03 -7.01 -3.64
CA ILE A 248 11.15 -6.27 -2.71
C ILE A 248 10.51 -7.21 -1.69
N PRO A 249 9.93 -8.37 -2.08
CA PRO A 249 9.42 -9.34 -1.11
C PRO A 249 10.50 -9.86 -0.14
N ASP A 250 11.69 -10.16 -0.63
CA ASP A 250 12.80 -10.64 0.20
C ASP A 250 13.20 -9.60 1.27
N VAL A 251 13.35 -8.33 0.86
CA VAL A 251 13.67 -7.24 1.81
C VAL A 251 12.50 -6.99 2.77
N ALA A 252 11.26 -7.04 2.29
CA ALA A 252 10.07 -6.87 3.12
C ALA A 252 9.84 -8.04 4.08
N GLY A 253 10.15 -9.26 3.64
CA GLY A 253 10.05 -10.49 4.43
C GLY A 253 11.18 -10.66 5.44
N SER A 254 12.27 -9.87 5.32
CA SER A 254 13.31 -9.85 6.34
C SER A 254 12.71 -9.41 7.68
N THR A 255 13.15 -10.05 8.77
CA THR A 255 12.57 -9.83 10.12
C THR A 255 12.84 -8.45 10.71
N THR A 256 13.43 -7.55 9.95
CA THR A 256 13.88 -6.25 10.44
C THR A 256 12.88 -5.13 10.23
N GLN A 257 11.83 -5.34 9.42
CA GLN A 257 10.84 -4.30 9.13
C GLN A 257 9.60 -4.44 10.03
N ASP A 258 9.07 -3.31 10.47
CA ASP A 258 7.86 -3.24 11.30
C ASP A 258 6.66 -2.70 10.49
N LEU A 259 6.94 -2.02 9.38
CA LEU A 259 5.95 -1.53 8.42
C LEU A 259 6.57 -1.45 7.03
N VAL A 260 5.84 -1.91 6.01
CA VAL A 260 6.20 -1.74 4.60
C VAL A 260 5.20 -0.81 3.93
N ILE A 261 5.70 0.11 3.10
CA ILE A 261 4.90 1.02 2.28
C ILE A 261 5.21 0.73 0.82
N LEU A 262 4.16 0.51 0.05
CA LEU A 262 4.22 0.32 -1.40
C LEU A 262 3.33 1.36 -2.09
N GLY A 263 3.81 1.91 -3.16
CA GLY A 263 3.01 2.81 -3.97
C GLY A 263 3.20 2.56 -5.45
N GLY A 264 2.20 2.91 -6.22
CA GLY A 264 2.28 2.80 -7.67
C GLY A 264 0.95 2.58 -8.37
N SER A 265 1.02 2.35 -9.66
CA SER A 265 -0.11 1.87 -10.44
C SER A 265 -0.27 0.39 -10.18
N PHE A 266 -1.32 0.03 -9.48
CA PHE A 266 -1.60 -1.38 -9.23
C PHE A 266 -2.26 -2.00 -10.46
N PRO A 267 -1.76 -3.14 -10.94
CA PRO A 267 -2.33 -3.79 -12.10
C PRO A 267 -3.74 -4.30 -11.81
N SER A 268 -4.47 -4.62 -12.88
CA SER A 268 -5.82 -5.18 -12.81
C SER A 268 -5.91 -6.42 -11.92
N LEU A 269 -7.09 -6.73 -11.40
CA LEU A 269 -7.40 -7.94 -10.64
C LEU A 269 -6.83 -9.23 -11.27
N PHE A 270 -6.69 -9.25 -12.59
CA PHE A 270 -6.17 -10.40 -13.33
C PHE A 270 -4.70 -10.73 -13.00
N SER A 271 -3.83 -9.73 -12.85
CA SER A 271 -2.42 -9.97 -12.47
C SER A 271 -2.25 -10.39 -11.01
N TRP A 272 -3.20 -10.03 -10.15
CA TRP A 272 -3.30 -10.56 -8.81
C TRP A 272 -3.67 -12.05 -8.82
N MET A 273 -4.69 -12.43 -9.57
CA MET A 273 -5.12 -13.85 -9.71
C MET A 273 -3.99 -14.77 -10.15
N LEU A 274 -3.09 -14.26 -11.00
CA LEU A 274 -1.91 -15.02 -11.46
C LEU A 274 -0.74 -15.00 -10.47
N GLY A 275 -0.84 -14.27 -9.34
CA GLY A 275 0.24 -14.16 -8.35
C GLY A 275 1.50 -13.46 -8.88
N THR A 276 1.38 -12.71 -9.99
CA THR A 276 2.52 -12.07 -10.67
C THR A 276 2.80 -10.65 -10.18
N SER A 277 1.92 -10.10 -9.33
CA SER A 277 2.07 -8.75 -8.78
C SER A 277 3.10 -8.72 -7.65
N VAL A 278 4.02 -7.75 -7.70
CA VAL A 278 4.96 -7.45 -6.60
C VAL A 278 4.20 -7.23 -5.29
N VAL A 279 3.13 -6.43 -5.35
CA VAL A 279 2.31 -6.09 -4.17
C VAL A 279 1.70 -7.32 -3.54
N HIS A 280 1.14 -8.24 -4.36
CA HIS A 280 0.60 -9.50 -3.85
C HIS A 280 1.67 -10.31 -3.10
N ARG A 281 2.84 -10.50 -3.72
CA ARG A 281 3.94 -11.24 -3.08
C ARG A 281 4.40 -10.59 -1.79
N VAL A 282 4.56 -9.26 -1.76
CA VAL A 282 4.93 -8.55 -0.54
C VAL A 282 3.88 -8.75 0.55
N ILE A 283 2.58 -8.65 0.26
CA ILE A 283 1.51 -8.85 1.26
C ILE A 283 1.51 -10.28 1.81
N VAL A 284 1.80 -11.28 0.98
CA VAL A 284 1.83 -12.69 1.40
C VAL A 284 3.08 -13.01 2.22
N GLU A 285 4.24 -12.46 1.83
CA GLU A 285 5.55 -12.81 2.40
C GLU A 285 5.98 -11.89 3.53
N ALA A 286 5.47 -10.64 3.58
CA ALA A 286 5.82 -9.68 4.62
C ALA A 286 5.39 -10.18 6.00
N LYS A 287 6.30 -10.02 6.96
CA LYS A 287 6.08 -10.39 8.37
C LYS A 287 5.59 -9.21 9.21
N CYS A 288 5.16 -8.15 8.56
CA CYS A 288 4.65 -6.91 9.15
C CYS A 288 3.50 -6.37 8.31
N PRO A 289 2.72 -5.40 8.81
CA PRO A 289 1.69 -4.73 8.04
C PRO A 289 2.25 -4.07 6.77
N VAL A 290 1.42 -4.03 5.71
CA VAL A 290 1.78 -3.41 4.42
C VAL A 290 0.78 -2.32 4.10
N ILE A 291 1.23 -1.07 4.01
CA ILE A 291 0.41 0.04 3.51
C ILE A 291 0.62 0.17 2.01
N THR A 292 -0.46 0.09 1.26
CA THR A 292 -0.47 0.34 -0.18
C THR A 292 -1.17 1.66 -0.49
N ILE A 293 -0.60 2.45 -1.40
CA ILE A 293 -1.17 3.72 -1.86
C ILE A 293 -1.21 3.69 -3.38
N LYS A 294 -2.44 3.73 -3.93
CA LYS A 294 -2.64 3.78 -5.38
C LYS A 294 -2.27 5.16 -5.90
N SER A 295 -1.38 5.18 -6.88
CA SER A 295 -1.10 6.40 -7.63
C SER A 295 -2.26 6.72 -8.56
N PRO A 296 -2.64 8.00 -8.71
CA PRO A 296 -3.64 8.38 -9.70
C PRO A 296 -3.22 7.90 -11.08
N ALA A 297 -4.17 7.36 -11.85
CA ALA A 297 -3.91 6.90 -13.20
C ALA A 297 -3.27 8.04 -14.03
N ARG A 298 -2.17 7.77 -14.70
CA ARG A 298 -1.59 8.70 -15.67
C ARG A 298 -2.66 9.03 -16.72
N SER A 299 -2.92 10.32 -16.91
CA SER A 299 -3.56 10.74 -18.17
C SER A 299 -2.63 10.29 -19.31
N ALA A 300 -3.21 9.64 -20.32
CA ALA A 300 -2.51 8.97 -21.44
C ALA A 300 -1.66 9.90 -22.33
N THR A 301 -1.36 11.12 -21.88
CA THR A 301 -0.62 12.17 -22.61
C THR A 301 0.84 12.32 -22.25
N GLU A 302 1.34 11.66 -21.18
CA GLU A 302 2.77 11.73 -20.88
C GLU A 302 3.49 10.44 -21.31
N LYS A 303 4.23 10.53 -22.42
CA LYS A 303 5.15 9.48 -22.88
C LYS A 303 6.20 9.17 -21.80
N PRO A 304 6.62 7.90 -21.63
CA PRO A 304 7.69 7.57 -20.69
C PRO A 304 8.99 8.27 -21.10
N PHE A 305 9.50 9.08 -20.19
CA PHE A 305 10.84 9.65 -20.29
C PHE A 305 11.84 8.51 -20.10
N LEU A 306 12.52 8.14 -21.15
CA LEU A 306 13.56 7.11 -21.32
C LEU A 306 13.10 5.86 -22.12
N ARG A 307 12.90 6.10 -23.41
CA ARG A 307 13.30 5.21 -24.48
C ARG A 307 13.74 6.10 -25.62
N ASP A 308 14.97 6.52 -25.57
CA ASP A 308 15.75 6.85 -26.76
C ASP A 308 17.20 7.06 -26.32
N GLY A 309 17.98 5.99 -26.41
CA GLY A 309 19.44 6.03 -26.27
C GLY A 309 20.13 6.49 -27.57
N THR A 310 19.59 7.51 -28.24
CA THR A 310 20.16 8.01 -29.51
C THR A 310 20.48 9.49 -29.51
N ASP A 311 20.13 10.29 -28.46
CA ASP A 311 20.43 11.74 -28.49
C ASP A 311 21.60 12.20 -27.61
N ALA A 312 22.33 11.28 -26.96
CA ALA A 312 23.53 11.66 -26.21
C ALA A 312 24.78 11.83 -27.08
N GLY A 313 24.73 11.43 -28.35
CA GLY A 313 25.84 11.49 -29.30
C GLY A 313 25.98 12.85 -30.03
N GLU A 314 24.86 13.53 -30.25
CA GLU A 314 24.89 14.80 -31.04
C GLU A 314 25.13 16.07 -30.21
N ALA A 315 24.84 16.05 -28.93
CA ALA A 315 25.08 17.23 -28.08
C ALA A 315 26.54 17.44 -27.69
N LEU A 316 27.39 16.43 -27.83
CA LEU A 316 28.86 16.55 -27.60
C LEU A 316 29.64 16.99 -28.84
N ALA A 317 29.08 16.86 -30.03
CA ALA A 317 29.74 17.26 -31.27
C ALA A 317 29.71 18.79 -31.55
N HIS A 318 28.79 19.50 -30.92
CA HIS A 318 28.63 20.97 -31.13
C HIS A 318 29.39 21.85 -30.13
N SER A 319 30.10 21.31 -29.15
CA SER A 319 30.85 22.11 -28.15
C SER A 319 32.37 22.08 -28.35
N ILE A 320 32.88 21.38 -29.40
CA ILE A 320 34.31 21.44 -29.75
C ILE A 320 34.42 22.06 -31.13
N GLY A 321 34.26 23.38 -31.16
CA GLY A 321 34.61 24.17 -32.33
C GLY A 321 36.14 24.28 -32.44
N CYS A 322 36.76 23.46 -33.26
CA CYS A 322 38.11 23.77 -33.78
C CYS A 322 37.96 24.59 -35.03
N THR A 323 38.34 25.83 -34.91
CA THR A 323 38.68 26.72 -36.05
C THR A 323 39.94 26.19 -36.72
N GLU A 324 39.83 25.66 -37.93
CA GLU A 324 40.95 25.54 -38.87
C GLU A 324 40.96 26.81 -39.72
N GLU A 325 41.90 27.71 -39.42
CA GLU A 325 42.31 28.75 -40.34
C GLU A 325 43.32 28.20 -41.35
N ALA A 326 43.04 28.51 -42.59
CA ALA A 326 43.84 28.20 -43.77
C ALA A 326 45.21 28.83 -43.71
N VAL A 327 46.22 28.09 -44.11
CA VAL A 327 47.47 28.64 -44.68
C VAL A 327 47.69 28.02 -46.02
N SER A 328 47.42 28.82 -47.03
CA SER A 328 47.97 28.60 -48.38
C SER A 328 49.28 29.38 -48.48
N GLY A 329 50.30 28.68 -48.88
CA GLY A 329 51.59 29.18 -49.23
C GLY A 329 52.39 28.13 -49.95
#